data_cedf921d100b230ebe23bd1b59553de1
#
_entry.id   cedf921d100b230ebe23bd1b59553de1
#
_cell.length_a   1.000
_cell.length_b   1.000
_cell.length_c   1.000
_cell.angle_alpha   90.00
_cell.angle_beta   90.00
_cell.angle_gamma   90.00
#
_symmetry.space_group_name_H-M   'P 1'
#
loop_
_entity.id
_entity.type
_entity.pdbx_description
1 polymer ?
#
loop_
_entity_poly.entity_id
_entity_poly.type
_entity_poly.pdbx_seq_one_letter_code
_entity_poly.pdbx_strand_id
1 'polypeptide(L)'
;MLAILLLQAAVPAVPTDWSALAPLPYLTAPQMAPPLARFVAGEIAAGRCSLPRPADGHYVVKVDVATLVGADGSVLRAVPHAIACPTVEQYSVGLVLKFARANLPPRAGAADQWFRATIVYDWGG
;
A
#
# COMPACT_ATOMS: atom_id res chain seq x y z
N MET A 1 -30.34 9.55 35.25
CA MET A 1 -29.04 9.60 34.57
C MET A 1 -29.14 8.75 33.31
N LEU A 2 -29.12 9.39 32.15
CA LEU A 2 -29.05 8.70 30.85
C LEU A 2 -27.59 8.40 30.59
N ALA A 3 -27.21 7.10 30.64
CA ALA A 3 -25.92 6.66 30.16
C ALA A 3 -25.95 6.64 28.63
N ILE A 4 -25.24 7.58 27.98
CA ILE A 4 -25.07 7.56 26.53
C ILE A 4 -23.99 6.50 26.24
N LEU A 5 -24.43 5.33 25.82
CA LEU A 5 -23.55 4.35 25.22
C LEU A 5 -23.14 4.86 23.84
N LEU A 6 -21.95 5.45 23.76
CA LEU A 6 -21.31 5.73 22.50
C LEU A 6 -20.87 4.39 21.89
N LEU A 7 -21.69 3.85 20.98
CA LEU A 7 -21.28 2.76 20.09
C LEU A 7 -20.23 3.34 19.12
N GLN A 8 -18.96 3.18 19.47
CA GLN A 8 -17.88 3.42 18.53
C GLN A 8 -17.85 2.23 17.57
N ALA A 9 -18.14 2.50 16.28
CA ALA A 9 -17.90 1.52 15.24
C ALA A 9 -16.40 1.18 15.24
N ALA A 10 -16.06 -0.08 15.58
CA ALA A 10 -14.68 -0.52 15.54
C ALA A 10 -14.19 -0.54 14.09
N VAL A 11 -13.09 0.19 13.81
CA VAL A 11 -12.39 0.07 12.53
C VAL A 11 -11.76 -1.32 12.49
N PRO A 12 -11.93 -2.11 11.41
CA PRO A 12 -11.29 -3.42 11.29
C PRO A 12 -9.78 -3.30 11.51
N ALA A 13 -9.23 -4.15 12.37
CA ALA A 13 -7.80 -4.17 12.62
C ALA A 13 -7.04 -4.63 11.37
N VAL A 14 -5.79 -4.13 11.19
CA VAL A 14 -4.92 -4.58 10.12
C VAL A 14 -4.64 -6.07 10.31
N PRO A 15 -4.85 -6.91 9.27
CA PRO A 15 -4.58 -8.34 9.36
C PRO A 15 -3.10 -8.62 9.65
N THR A 16 -2.83 -9.70 10.36
CA THR A 16 -1.46 -10.15 10.66
C THR A 16 -0.86 -10.98 9.53
N ASP A 17 -1.71 -11.73 8.82
CA ASP A 17 -1.29 -12.54 7.66
C ASP A 17 -1.74 -11.86 6.36
N TRP A 18 -0.82 -11.17 5.72
CA TRP A 18 -1.10 -10.46 4.47
C TRP A 18 -1.11 -11.35 3.23
N SER A 19 -0.56 -12.57 3.34
CA SER A 19 -0.59 -13.52 2.23
C SER A 19 -2.02 -13.99 1.90
N ALA A 20 -2.92 -13.92 2.87
CA ALA A 20 -4.33 -14.27 2.70
C ALA A 20 -5.17 -13.13 2.11
N LEU A 21 -4.63 -11.92 2.00
CA LEU A 21 -5.36 -10.78 1.44
C LEU A 21 -5.48 -10.90 -0.07
N ALA A 22 -6.69 -10.67 -0.59
CA ALA A 22 -6.91 -10.56 -2.02
C ALA A 22 -6.18 -9.32 -2.59
N PRO A 23 -5.71 -9.37 -3.84
CA PRO A 23 -5.14 -8.19 -4.49
C PRO A 23 -6.15 -7.05 -4.59
N LEU A 24 -5.67 -5.82 -4.47
CA LEU A 24 -6.52 -4.64 -4.65
C LEU A 24 -7.10 -4.65 -6.07
N PRO A 25 -8.45 -4.62 -6.22
CA PRO A 25 -9.09 -4.87 -7.51
C PRO A 25 -9.18 -3.60 -8.37
N TYR A 26 -8.05 -3.13 -8.87
CA TYR A 26 -8.02 -1.97 -9.78
C TYR A 26 -8.91 -2.20 -11.02
N LEU A 27 -9.66 -1.19 -11.41
CA LEU A 27 -10.38 -1.19 -12.69
C LEU A 27 -9.41 -1.09 -13.87
N THR A 28 -8.39 -0.26 -13.72
CA THR A 28 -7.27 -0.13 -14.66
C THR A 28 -5.97 -0.34 -13.91
N ALA A 29 -5.16 -1.30 -14.33
CA ALA A 29 -3.89 -1.58 -13.69
C ALA A 29 -2.99 -0.34 -13.69
N PRO A 30 -2.44 0.07 -12.54
CA PRO A 30 -1.55 1.21 -12.48
C PRO A 30 -0.24 0.92 -13.19
N GLN A 31 0.32 1.96 -13.81
CA GLN A 31 1.62 1.87 -14.47
C GLN A 31 2.69 2.59 -13.66
N MET A 32 3.83 1.92 -13.51
CA MET A 32 4.99 2.46 -12.80
C MET A 32 5.89 3.23 -13.76
N ALA A 33 5.74 4.57 -13.77
CA ALA A 33 6.62 5.42 -14.56
C ALA A 33 8.06 5.41 -14.01
N PRO A 34 9.10 5.54 -14.87
CA PRO A 34 10.50 5.49 -14.44
C PRO A 34 10.88 6.44 -13.27
N PRO A 35 10.35 7.67 -13.16
CA PRO A 35 10.65 8.55 -12.03
C PRO A 35 10.33 7.97 -10.66
N LEU A 36 9.38 7.05 -10.56
CA LEU A 36 8.99 6.43 -9.29
C LEU A 36 10.11 5.52 -8.75
N ALA A 37 10.73 4.72 -9.62
CA ALA A 37 11.89 3.90 -9.22
C ALA A 37 13.13 4.77 -8.92
N ARG A 38 13.29 5.90 -9.59
CA ARG A 38 14.39 6.85 -9.33
C ARG A 38 14.33 7.42 -7.92
N PHE A 39 13.14 7.69 -7.40
CA PHE A 39 12.99 8.13 -6.01
C PHE A 39 13.57 7.09 -5.04
N VAL A 40 13.20 5.82 -5.24
CA VAL A 40 13.68 4.71 -4.37
C VAL A 40 15.18 4.53 -4.50
N ALA A 41 15.72 4.58 -5.72
CA ALA A 41 17.16 4.52 -5.97
C ALA A 41 17.90 5.64 -5.23
N GLY A 42 17.35 6.86 -5.22
CA GLY A 42 17.92 7.99 -4.47
C GLY A 42 17.92 7.79 -2.97
N GLU A 43 16.86 7.20 -2.41
CA GLU A 43 16.76 6.89 -0.99
C GLU A 43 17.79 5.83 -0.56
N ILE A 44 18.03 4.82 -1.39
CA ILE A 44 19.05 3.80 -1.15
C ILE A 44 20.44 4.41 -1.23
N ALA A 45 20.71 5.20 -2.26
CA ALA A 45 22.00 5.87 -2.45
C ALA A 45 22.32 6.83 -1.30
N ALA A 46 21.32 7.48 -0.73
CA ALA A 46 21.48 8.39 0.41
C ALA A 46 21.63 7.66 1.75
N GLY A 47 21.54 6.33 1.77
CA GLY A 47 21.66 5.54 3.00
C GLY A 47 20.44 5.55 3.89
N ARG A 48 19.28 5.99 3.40
CA ARG A 48 18.04 6.02 4.18
C ARG A 48 17.33 4.68 4.26
N CYS A 49 17.77 3.70 3.46
CA CYS A 49 17.22 2.35 3.43
C CYS A 49 18.31 1.34 3.83
N SER A 50 17.95 0.39 4.69
CA SER A 50 18.82 -0.71 5.10
C SER A 50 18.58 -1.95 4.23
N LEU A 51 18.54 -1.76 2.91
CA LEU A 51 18.32 -2.84 1.95
C LEU A 51 19.67 -3.38 1.45
N PRO A 52 19.78 -4.72 1.26
CA PRO A 52 21.01 -5.29 0.74
C PRO A 52 21.25 -4.88 -0.71
N ARG A 53 22.52 -4.64 -1.06
CA ARG A 53 22.91 -4.36 -2.44
C ARG A 53 22.86 -5.66 -3.24
N PRO A 54 22.12 -5.74 -4.36
CA PRO A 54 22.10 -6.93 -5.18
C PRO A 54 23.43 -7.16 -5.89
N ALA A 55 23.81 -8.44 -6.03
CA ALA A 55 25.10 -8.82 -6.60
C ALA A 55 25.23 -8.41 -8.08
N ASP A 56 24.13 -8.39 -8.82
CA ASP A 56 24.09 -8.05 -10.25
C ASP A 56 23.80 -6.57 -10.51
N GLY A 57 23.63 -5.76 -9.47
CA GLY A 57 23.27 -4.35 -9.61
C GLY A 57 21.82 -4.10 -10.04
N HIS A 58 21.01 -5.12 -10.19
CA HIS A 58 19.61 -4.99 -10.54
C HIS A 58 18.75 -5.02 -9.29
N TYR A 59 18.05 -3.91 -9.04
CA TYR A 59 17.19 -3.76 -7.86
C TYR A 59 15.75 -4.10 -8.19
N VAL A 60 15.13 -4.92 -7.33
CA VAL A 60 13.70 -5.13 -7.30
C VAL A 60 13.25 -4.93 -5.85
N VAL A 61 12.52 -3.85 -5.60
CA VAL A 61 12.01 -3.52 -4.27
C VAL A 61 10.50 -3.62 -4.31
N LYS A 62 9.93 -4.49 -3.48
CA LYS A 62 8.48 -4.68 -3.36
C LYS A 62 8.00 -4.13 -2.04
N VAL A 63 6.95 -3.33 -2.07
CA VAL A 63 6.28 -2.83 -0.89
C VAL A 63 4.82 -3.25 -0.94
N ASP A 64 4.42 -4.10 0.01
CA ASP A 64 3.02 -4.43 0.20
C ASP A 64 2.35 -3.35 1.05
N VAL A 65 1.13 -2.98 0.67
CA VAL A 65 0.31 -2.01 1.38
C VAL A 65 -1.04 -2.64 1.65
N ALA A 66 -1.34 -2.89 2.93
CA ALA A 66 -2.68 -3.31 3.33
C ALA A 66 -3.63 -2.12 3.18
N THR A 67 -4.70 -2.31 2.42
CA THR A 67 -5.60 -1.24 1.99
C THR A 67 -7.03 -1.60 2.37
N LEU A 68 -7.61 -0.83 3.26
CA LEU A 68 -9.00 -0.99 3.68
C LEU A 68 -9.90 -0.21 2.72
N VAL A 69 -10.82 -0.91 2.07
CA VAL A 69 -11.71 -0.36 1.05
C VAL A 69 -13.16 -0.45 1.52
N GLY A 70 -13.87 0.67 1.45
CA GLY A 70 -15.28 0.74 1.77
C GLY A 70 -16.18 0.26 0.61
N ALA A 71 -17.48 0.17 0.89
CA ALA A 71 -18.47 -0.31 -0.06
C ALA A 71 -18.58 0.55 -1.33
N ASP A 72 -18.24 1.82 -1.25
CA ASP A 72 -18.23 2.76 -2.39
C ASP A 72 -16.97 2.70 -3.24
N GLY A 73 -15.99 1.87 -2.87
CA GLY A 73 -14.70 1.79 -3.54
C GLY A 73 -13.67 2.81 -3.04
N SER A 74 -13.97 3.58 -2.01
CA SER A 74 -13.02 4.53 -1.40
C SER A 74 -12.04 3.81 -0.50
N VAL A 75 -10.79 4.26 -0.50
CA VAL A 75 -9.78 3.78 0.45
C VAL A 75 -9.99 4.51 1.79
N LEU A 76 -10.22 3.74 2.83
CA LEU A 76 -10.44 4.25 4.20
C LEU A 76 -9.14 4.28 5.00
N ARG A 77 -8.22 3.36 4.73
CA ARG A 77 -6.94 3.24 5.40
C ARG A 77 -5.94 2.50 4.52
N ALA A 78 -4.67 2.89 4.61
CA ALA A 78 -3.57 2.21 3.92
C ALA A 78 -2.37 2.13 4.85
N VAL A 79 -1.81 0.93 5.01
CA VAL A 79 -0.71 0.65 5.94
C VAL A 79 0.39 -0.11 5.19
N PRO A 80 1.63 0.41 5.15
CA PRO A 80 2.71 -0.28 4.48
C PRO A 80 3.27 -1.41 5.34
N HIS A 81 3.73 -2.48 4.70
CA HIS A 81 4.57 -3.47 5.35
C HIS A 81 5.98 -2.91 5.49
N ALA A 82 6.58 -3.07 6.67
CA ALA A 82 7.93 -2.56 6.92
C ALA A 82 8.98 -3.32 6.11
N ILE A 83 9.85 -2.57 5.43
CA ILE A 83 10.97 -3.12 4.63
C ILE A 83 12.32 -2.51 5.04
N ALA A 84 12.42 -1.95 6.24
CA ALA A 84 13.60 -1.21 6.71
C ALA A 84 13.93 0.03 5.85
N CYS A 85 12.92 0.66 5.29
CA CYS A 85 13.04 1.87 4.48
C CYS A 85 11.79 2.76 4.66
N PRO A 86 11.67 3.49 5.79
CA PRO A 86 10.45 4.22 6.12
C PRO A 86 9.99 5.22 5.07
N THR A 87 10.92 5.92 4.40
CA THR A 87 10.57 6.92 3.39
C THR A 87 9.94 6.28 2.16
N VAL A 88 10.45 5.12 1.72
CA VAL A 88 9.90 4.36 0.59
C VAL A 88 8.57 3.72 0.97
N GLU A 89 8.42 3.26 2.20
CA GLU A 89 7.14 2.72 2.70
C GLU A 89 6.04 3.78 2.62
N GLN A 90 6.29 4.99 3.11
CA GLN A 90 5.32 6.09 3.05
C GLN A 90 5.06 6.57 1.62
N TYR A 91 6.09 6.62 0.80
CA TYR A 91 5.96 6.93 -0.63
C TYR A 91 5.04 5.93 -1.33
N SER A 92 5.19 4.65 -1.01
CA SER A 92 4.36 3.57 -1.55
C SER A 92 2.89 3.69 -1.14
N VAL A 93 2.62 4.09 0.12
CA VAL A 93 1.25 4.41 0.56
C VAL A 93 0.65 5.52 -0.28
N GLY A 94 1.39 6.58 -0.52
CA GLY A 94 0.95 7.70 -1.36
C GLY A 94 0.63 7.27 -2.79
N LEU A 95 1.43 6.37 -3.37
CA LEU A 95 1.17 5.81 -4.70
C LEU A 95 -0.10 4.97 -4.74
N VAL A 96 -0.32 4.12 -3.73
CA VAL A 96 -1.55 3.31 -3.65
C VAL A 96 -2.77 4.22 -3.59
N LEU A 97 -2.75 5.26 -2.76
CA LEU A 97 -3.85 6.21 -2.66
C LEU A 97 -4.12 6.91 -4.00
N LYS A 98 -3.05 7.30 -4.71
CA LYS A 98 -3.16 7.92 -6.02
C LYS A 98 -3.73 6.96 -7.07
N PHE A 99 -3.21 5.74 -7.14
CA PHE A 99 -3.63 4.74 -8.11
C PHE A 99 -5.05 4.24 -7.87
N ALA A 100 -5.47 4.17 -6.61
CA ALA A 100 -6.80 3.69 -6.23
C ALA A 100 -7.90 4.75 -6.44
N ARG A 101 -7.54 6.01 -6.57
CA ARG A 101 -8.53 7.09 -6.71
C ARG A 101 -9.38 6.90 -7.95
N ALA A 102 -10.72 6.80 -7.77
CA ALA A 102 -11.68 6.55 -8.83
C ALA A 102 -11.31 5.34 -9.71
N ASN A 103 -10.64 4.34 -9.13
CA ASN A 103 -10.10 3.19 -9.86
C ASN A 103 -10.42 1.84 -9.20
N LEU A 104 -11.35 1.84 -8.26
CA LEU A 104 -11.83 0.61 -7.61
C LEU A 104 -13.33 0.46 -7.84
N PRO A 105 -13.81 -0.77 -8.09
CA PRO A 105 -15.23 -0.98 -8.27
C PRO A 105 -15.98 -0.78 -6.95
N PRO A 106 -17.19 -0.21 -6.97
CA PRO A 106 -18.03 -0.23 -5.81
C PRO A 106 -18.46 -1.67 -5.49
N ARG A 107 -18.67 -1.96 -4.21
CA ARG A 107 -19.10 -3.25 -3.70
C ARG A 107 -20.36 -3.03 -2.86
N ALA A 108 -21.44 -2.55 -3.49
CA ALA A 108 -22.67 -2.18 -2.82
C ALA A 108 -23.15 -3.26 -1.86
N GLY A 109 -23.44 -2.87 -0.61
CA GLY A 109 -23.86 -3.80 0.44
C GLY A 109 -22.75 -4.62 1.08
N ALA A 110 -21.49 -4.50 0.61
CA ALA A 110 -20.35 -5.19 1.20
C ALA A 110 -19.83 -4.44 2.42
N ALA A 111 -19.28 -5.19 3.39
CA ALA A 111 -18.55 -4.60 4.51
C ALA A 111 -17.20 -4.05 4.04
N ASP A 112 -16.59 -3.16 4.84
CA ASP A 112 -15.23 -2.71 4.62
C ASP A 112 -14.30 -3.92 4.61
N GLN A 113 -13.37 -3.95 3.65
CA GLN A 113 -12.52 -5.12 3.44
C GLN A 113 -11.08 -4.70 3.22
N TRP A 114 -10.16 -5.46 3.82
CA TRP A 114 -8.73 -5.34 3.59
C TRP A 114 -8.32 -6.07 2.32
N PHE A 115 -7.53 -5.38 1.50
CA PHE A 115 -6.87 -5.90 0.30
C PHE A 115 -5.38 -5.67 0.40
N ARG A 116 -4.61 -6.32 -0.46
CA ARG A 116 -3.18 -6.10 -0.58
C ARG A 116 -2.89 -5.41 -1.91
N ALA A 117 -2.29 -4.22 -1.84
CA ALA A 117 -1.66 -3.59 -2.98
C ALA A 117 -0.16 -3.86 -2.91
N THR A 118 0.47 -4.19 -4.02
CA THR A 118 1.91 -4.39 -4.10
C THR A 118 2.50 -3.39 -5.08
N ILE A 119 3.42 -2.56 -4.60
CA ILE A 119 4.19 -1.65 -5.43
C ILE A 119 5.54 -2.30 -5.71
N VAL A 120 5.89 -2.41 -6.98
CA VAL A 120 7.16 -2.99 -7.41
C VAL A 120 8.02 -1.91 -8.05
N TYR A 121 9.17 -1.65 -7.45
CA TYR A 121 10.19 -0.77 -7.99
C TYR A 121 11.29 -1.65 -8.61
N ASP A 122 11.57 -1.44 -9.87
CA ASP A 122 12.50 -2.29 -10.64
C ASP A 122 13.41 -1.38 -11.47
N TRP A 123 14.71 -1.45 -11.25
CA TRP A 123 15.67 -0.65 -12.00
C TRP A 123 17.05 -1.31 -12.04
N GLY A 124 17.81 -1.07 -13.12
CA GLY A 124 19.20 -1.44 -13.24
C GLY A 124 20.12 -0.40 -12.62
N GLY A 125 21.18 -0.86 -11.99
CA GLY A 125 22.25 0.00 -11.43
C GLY A 125 23.22 0.45 -12.49
#